data_ae0ad738b82447393410276ed39bb35b
#
_entry.id   ae0ad738b82447393410276ed39bb35b
#
_cell.length_a   1.000
_cell.length_b   1.000
_cell.length_c   1.000
_cell.angle_alpha   90.00
_cell.angle_beta   90.00
_cell.angle_gamma   90.00
#
_symmetry.space_group_name_H-M   'P 1'
#
loop_
_entity.id
_entity.type
_entity.pdbx_description
1 polymer ?
#
loop_
_entity_poly.entity_id
_entity_poly.type
_entity_poly.pdbx_seq_one_letter_code
_entity_poly.pdbx_strand_id
1 'polypeptide(L)'
;MKYSVIIQARRGSTRLPGKILYSVKDKTLLEFGIERIKKAKLVNQIIVATTTLDRDDVIEDIAKKCGVEVFRGSEEDVLARYYYAARYNNVQTVIRITSDCPLIDPNIIDLAINEYERTQCDILTNVPNDGEKLTYPRGMDVEIFSMKLLEDAFFNAEKKYEREHVTPYLYRNKNNVYYMRSAKDYSKYRLTLDTQEDLEVIIRIIDNIGDDNNDFNLNDIAD
;
A
#
# COMPACT_ATOMS: atom_id res chain seq x y z
N MET A 1 -16.27 9.96 6.86
CA MET A 1 -15.74 8.62 7.19
C MET A 1 -14.31 8.72 7.70
N LYS A 2 -13.79 7.70 8.41
CA LYS A 2 -12.37 7.65 8.78
C LYS A 2 -11.63 6.70 7.87
N TYR A 3 -10.59 7.19 7.22
CA TYR A 3 -9.76 6.44 6.29
C TYR A 3 -8.43 6.05 6.96
N SER A 4 -8.14 4.76 7.02
CA SER A 4 -6.90 4.25 7.60
C SER A 4 -6.10 3.49 6.56
N VAL A 5 -4.85 3.89 6.36
CA VAL A 5 -3.91 3.14 5.53
C VAL A 5 -3.36 1.97 6.33
N ILE A 6 -3.42 0.77 5.77
CA ILE A 6 -2.73 -0.40 6.30
C ILE A 6 -1.63 -0.80 5.32
N ILE A 7 -0.39 -0.74 5.79
CA ILE A 7 0.81 -1.08 5.02
C ILE A 7 1.26 -2.48 5.43
N GLN A 8 1.12 -3.46 4.55
CA GLN A 8 1.73 -4.76 4.80
C GLN A 8 3.25 -4.69 4.58
N ALA A 9 4.03 -5.14 5.55
CA ALA A 9 5.49 -5.10 5.50
C ALA A 9 6.09 -6.36 6.13
N ARG A 10 7.08 -6.98 5.47
CA ARG A 10 7.90 -8.07 6.01
C ARG A 10 9.26 -8.13 5.34
N ARG A 11 10.27 -8.66 6.01
CA ARG A 11 11.60 -8.88 5.43
C ARG A 11 11.67 -10.09 4.49
N GLY A 12 10.73 -11.01 4.61
CA GLY A 12 10.71 -12.31 3.91
C GLY A 12 10.40 -12.23 2.42
N SER A 13 10.98 -11.27 1.68
CA SER A 13 10.93 -11.24 0.22
C SER A 13 11.88 -12.27 -0.37
N THR A 14 11.41 -13.10 -1.30
CA THR A 14 12.24 -14.15 -1.94
C THR A 14 13.15 -13.60 -3.02
N ARG A 15 12.69 -12.61 -3.81
CA ARG A 15 13.46 -12.02 -4.93
C ARG A 15 14.51 -11.01 -4.48
N LEU A 16 14.21 -10.20 -3.47
CA LEU A 16 15.10 -9.20 -2.90
C LEU A 16 14.90 -9.15 -1.37
N PRO A 17 15.61 -10.01 -0.60
CA PRO A 17 15.46 -10.10 0.86
C PRO A 17 15.74 -8.76 1.54
N GLY A 18 14.86 -8.37 2.47
CA GLY A 18 15.01 -7.11 3.20
C GLY A 18 14.84 -5.84 2.36
N LYS A 19 14.26 -5.93 1.17
CA LYS A 19 14.14 -4.83 0.20
C LYS A 19 13.66 -3.50 0.79
N ILE A 20 12.72 -3.53 1.70
CA ILE A 20 12.15 -2.32 2.34
C ILE A 20 13.08 -1.64 3.35
N LEU A 21 14.18 -2.32 3.74
CA LEU A 21 15.18 -1.83 4.69
C LEU A 21 16.40 -1.19 4.00
N TYR A 22 16.50 -1.24 2.67
CA TYR A 22 17.55 -0.50 1.97
C TYR A 22 17.42 0.99 2.28
N SER A 23 18.56 1.62 2.56
CA SER A 23 18.60 3.02 2.96
C SER A 23 18.99 3.92 1.78
N VAL A 24 18.27 5.03 1.66
CA VAL A 24 18.56 6.12 0.73
C VAL A 24 18.46 7.43 1.52
N LYS A 25 19.45 8.32 1.44
CA LYS A 25 19.49 9.59 2.20
C LYS A 25 19.18 9.39 3.70
N ASP A 26 19.85 8.43 4.33
CA ASP A 26 19.74 8.10 5.76
C ASP A 26 18.36 7.60 6.23
N LYS A 27 17.45 7.25 5.31
CA LYS A 27 16.14 6.66 5.61
C LYS A 27 15.98 5.33 4.89
N THR A 28 15.33 4.37 5.54
CA THR A 28 14.92 3.15 4.85
C THR A 28 13.80 3.44 3.85
N LEU A 29 13.65 2.60 2.81
CA LEU A 29 12.56 2.73 1.85
C LEU A 29 11.18 2.60 2.51
N LEU A 30 11.07 1.84 3.61
CA LEU A 30 9.85 1.78 4.41
C LEU A 30 9.55 3.14 5.09
N GLU A 31 10.54 3.77 5.71
CA GLU A 31 10.39 5.13 6.29
C GLU A 31 9.98 6.11 5.22
N PHE A 32 10.63 6.03 4.06
CA PHE A 32 10.34 6.90 2.93
C PHE A 32 8.87 6.79 2.48
N GLY A 33 8.37 5.56 2.27
CA GLY A 33 6.97 5.32 1.92
C GLY A 33 5.98 5.80 2.99
N ILE A 34 6.27 5.54 4.28
CA ILE A 34 5.43 6.02 5.39
C ILE A 34 5.36 7.56 5.41
N GLU A 35 6.49 8.27 5.25
CA GLU A 35 6.53 9.72 5.21
C GLU A 35 5.72 10.29 4.04
N ARG A 36 5.77 9.65 2.90
CA ARG A 36 4.94 10.04 1.75
C ARG A 36 3.46 9.87 2.03
N ILE A 37 3.05 8.72 2.58
CA ILE A 37 1.64 8.48 2.95
C ILE A 37 1.15 9.51 3.97
N LYS A 38 1.98 9.96 4.91
CA LYS A 38 1.64 11.00 5.88
C LYS A 38 1.28 12.36 5.27
N LYS A 39 1.69 12.61 4.02
CA LYS A 39 1.34 13.84 3.29
C LYS A 39 -0.06 13.81 2.68
N ALA A 40 -0.71 12.65 2.60
CA ALA A 40 -2.09 12.53 2.16
C ALA A 40 -3.01 13.20 3.20
N LYS A 41 -3.79 14.18 2.74
CA LYS A 41 -4.57 15.08 3.61
C LYS A 41 -5.84 14.43 4.17
N LEU A 42 -6.35 13.42 3.50
CA LEU A 42 -7.60 12.74 3.85
C LEU A 42 -7.36 11.44 4.64
N VAL A 43 -6.12 11.02 4.82
CA VAL A 43 -5.75 9.87 5.65
C VAL A 43 -5.78 10.26 7.12
N ASN A 44 -6.52 9.49 7.93
CA ASN A 44 -6.66 9.76 9.36
C ASN A 44 -5.68 8.95 10.22
N GLN A 45 -5.24 7.79 9.74
CA GLN A 45 -4.41 6.84 10.49
C GLN A 45 -3.56 6.00 9.53
N ILE A 46 -2.37 5.66 9.96
CA ILE A 46 -1.46 4.76 9.26
C ILE A 46 -1.09 3.63 10.20
N ILE A 47 -1.20 2.39 9.73
CA ILE A 47 -0.90 1.18 10.48
C ILE A 47 0.07 0.34 9.66
N VAL A 48 1.22 0.00 10.22
CA VAL A 48 2.13 -0.99 9.64
C VAL A 48 1.75 -2.37 10.17
N ALA A 49 1.31 -3.25 9.27
CA ALA A 49 0.95 -4.63 9.58
C ALA A 49 2.11 -5.56 9.23
N THR A 50 2.89 -5.98 10.25
CA THR A 50 4.07 -6.86 10.10
C THR A 50 3.86 -8.23 10.73
N THR A 51 4.88 -9.08 10.71
CA THR A 51 4.77 -10.45 11.25
C THR A 51 5.22 -10.53 12.71
N THR A 52 4.91 -11.64 13.37
CA THR A 52 5.37 -11.93 14.74
C THR A 52 6.79 -12.52 14.78
N LEU A 53 7.46 -12.64 13.64
CA LEU A 53 8.81 -13.21 13.56
C LEU A 53 9.87 -12.20 14.02
N ASP A 54 10.85 -12.63 14.79
CA ASP A 54 11.93 -11.78 15.33
C ASP A 54 12.67 -10.99 14.24
N ARG A 55 12.81 -11.58 13.05
CA ARG A 55 13.44 -10.89 11.90
C ARG A 55 12.69 -9.61 11.47
N ASP A 56 11.44 -9.47 11.83
CA ASP A 56 10.59 -8.32 11.50
C ASP A 56 10.48 -7.30 12.66
N ASP A 57 11.21 -7.48 13.79
CA ASP A 57 11.25 -6.53 14.91
C ASP A 57 11.71 -5.14 14.43
N VAL A 58 12.67 -5.10 13.53
CA VAL A 58 13.17 -3.86 12.93
C VAL A 58 12.07 -3.08 12.19
N ILE A 59 11.06 -3.73 11.64
CA ILE A 59 9.92 -3.07 10.98
C ILE A 59 9.04 -2.38 12.02
N GLU A 60 8.84 -3.03 13.17
CA GLU A 60 8.13 -2.44 14.30
C GLU A 60 8.86 -1.20 14.82
N ASP A 61 10.18 -1.27 14.98
CA ASP A 61 11.00 -0.14 15.44
C ASP A 61 10.94 1.04 14.46
N ILE A 62 11.03 0.77 13.16
CA ILE A 62 10.89 1.78 12.11
C ILE A 62 9.52 2.45 12.17
N ALA A 63 8.44 1.67 12.27
CA ALA A 63 7.09 2.21 12.32
C ALA A 63 6.87 3.07 13.58
N LYS A 64 7.37 2.64 14.74
CA LYS A 64 7.35 3.42 15.99
C LYS A 64 8.15 4.73 15.84
N LYS A 65 9.35 4.66 15.26
CA LYS A 65 10.17 5.85 14.95
C LYS A 65 9.42 6.83 14.04
N CYS A 66 8.70 6.31 13.08
CA CYS A 66 7.83 7.12 12.21
C CYS A 66 6.57 7.63 12.93
N GLY A 67 6.27 7.22 14.15
CA GLY A 67 5.06 7.63 14.88
C GLY A 67 3.77 7.15 14.23
N VAL A 68 3.75 5.92 13.72
CA VAL A 68 2.56 5.25 13.18
C VAL A 68 2.23 4.00 13.97
N GLU A 69 0.99 3.55 13.88
CA GLU A 69 0.53 2.35 14.58
C GLU A 69 1.18 1.08 14.02
N VAL A 70 1.35 0.09 14.87
CA VAL A 70 1.92 -1.22 14.49
C VAL A 70 0.97 -2.33 14.92
N PHE A 71 0.80 -3.30 14.04
CA PHE A 71 0.17 -4.56 14.35
C PHE A 71 1.05 -5.73 13.89
N ARG A 72 1.22 -6.73 14.75
CA ARG A 72 1.98 -7.95 14.43
C ARG A 72 1.06 -9.15 14.34
N GLY A 73 1.17 -9.93 13.28
CA GLY A 73 0.30 -11.09 13.04
C GLY A 73 0.96 -12.17 12.18
N SER A 74 0.15 -13.07 11.62
CA SER A 74 0.63 -14.19 10.81
C SER A 74 1.47 -13.74 9.60
N GLU A 75 2.57 -14.45 9.32
CA GLU A 75 3.32 -14.26 8.08
C GLU A 75 2.57 -14.80 6.87
N GLU A 76 1.98 -15.97 6.99
CA GLU A 76 1.33 -16.68 5.88
C GLU A 76 -0.09 -16.16 5.59
N ASP A 77 -0.85 -15.86 6.65
CA ASP A 77 -2.21 -15.35 6.54
C ASP A 77 -2.24 -13.83 6.59
N VAL A 78 -1.97 -13.22 5.44
CA VAL A 78 -1.94 -11.75 5.31
C VAL A 78 -3.34 -11.16 5.51
N LEU A 79 -4.39 -11.84 5.05
CA LEU A 79 -5.78 -11.41 5.24
C LEU A 79 -6.14 -11.33 6.74
N ALA A 80 -5.78 -12.35 7.53
CA ALA A 80 -5.97 -12.32 8.98
C ALA A 80 -5.20 -11.16 9.62
N ARG A 81 -3.96 -10.92 9.16
CA ARG A 81 -3.14 -9.80 9.64
C ARG A 81 -3.80 -8.45 9.36
N TYR A 82 -4.38 -8.24 8.16
CA TYR A 82 -5.15 -7.03 7.83
C TYR A 82 -6.40 -6.90 8.69
N TYR A 83 -7.17 -7.98 8.83
CA TYR A 83 -8.40 -7.99 9.62
C TYR A 83 -8.15 -7.62 11.09
N TYR A 84 -7.18 -8.27 11.72
CA TYR A 84 -6.88 -7.99 13.12
C TYR A 84 -6.22 -6.62 13.31
N ALA A 85 -5.37 -6.17 12.39
CA ALA A 85 -4.82 -4.81 12.40
C ALA A 85 -5.93 -3.76 12.32
N ALA A 86 -6.88 -3.94 11.41
CA ALA A 86 -8.02 -3.05 11.25
C ALA A 86 -8.95 -3.05 12.47
N ARG A 87 -9.25 -4.24 13.00
CA ARG A 87 -10.14 -4.39 14.17
C ARG A 87 -9.53 -3.78 15.42
N TYR A 88 -8.26 -4.07 15.71
CA TYR A 88 -7.54 -3.55 16.87
C TYR A 88 -7.49 -2.01 16.88
N ASN A 89 -7.36 -1.41 15.72
CA ASN A 89 -7.26 0.04 15.54
C ASN A 89 -8.60 0.73 15.23
N ASN A 90 -9.74 0.05 15.34
CA ASN A 90 -11.09 0.57 15.10
C ASN A 90 -11.26 1.21 13.70
N VAL A 91 -10.65 0.61 12.68
CA VAL A 91 -10.70 1.06 11.29
C VAL A 91 -12.11 0.91 10.73
N GLN A 92 -12.60 1.94 10.02
CA GLN A 92 -13.90 1.91 9.34
C GLN A 92 -13.75 1.62 7.84
N THR A 93 -12.79 2.28 7.22
CA THR A 93 -12.46 2.13 5.80
C THR A 93 -10.97 1.90 5.65
N VAL A 94 -10.62 0.83 5.00
CA VAL A 94 -9.23 0.41 4.75
C VAL A 94 -8.76 0.98 3.43
N ILE A 95 -7.58 1.59 3.45
CA ILE A 95 -6.77 1.86 2.27
C ILE A 95 -5.60 0.88 2.31
N ARG A 96 -5.56 -0.03 1.36
CA ARG A 96 -4.49 -1.01 1.25
C ARG A 96 -3.36 -0.45 0.40
N ILE A 97 -2.18 -0.39 0.99
CA ILE A 97 -0.92 -0.05 0.31
C ILE A 97 0.12 -1.11 0.70
N THR A 98 1.00 -1.48 -0.22
CA THR A 98 2.07 -2.43 0.04
C THR A 98 3.40 -1.72 0.23
N SER A 99 4.26 -2.24 1.11
CA SER A 99 5.55 -1.61 1.45
C SER A 99 6.58 -1.61 0.32
N ASP A 100 6.30 -2.29 -0.79
CA ASP A 100 7.09 -2.25 -2.01
C ASP A 100 6.71 -1.09 -2.97
N CYS A 101 5.87 -0.17 -2.50
CA CYS A 101 5.50 1.06 -3.19
C CYS A 101 6.09 2.30 -2.48
N PRO A 102 7.44 2.43 -2.34
CA PRO A 102 8.04 3.50 -1.55
C PRO A 102 7.81 4.90 -2.13
N LEU A 103 7.54 5.00 -3.42
CA LEU A 103 7.32 6.26 -4.14
C LEU A 103 5.84 6.64 -4.25
N ILE A 104 4.95 5.99 -3.52
CA ILE A 104 3.50 6.25 -3.58
C ILE A 104 3.20 7.76 -3.52
N ASP A 105 2.34 8.25 -4.42
CA ASP A 105 1.97 9.66 -4.46
C ASP A 105 0.80 9.95 -3.52
N PRO A 106 0.96 10.83 -2.52
CA PRO A 106 -0.10 11.19 -1.59
C PRO A 106 -1.33 11.80 -2.27
N ASN A 107 -1.16 12.50 -3.40
CA ASN A 107 -2.28 13.05 -4.16
C ASN A 107 -3.13 11.95 -4.82
N ILE A 108 -2.52 10.82 -5.20
CA ILE A 108 -3.26 9.66 -5.72
C ILE A 108 -4.11 9.03 -4.60
N ILE A 109 -3.60 8.98 -3.37
CA ILE A 109 -4.35 8.49 -2.21
C ILE A 109 -5.57 9.38 -1.95
N ASP A 110 -5.37 10.71 -1.90
CA ASP A 110 -6.45 11.66 -1.66
C ASP A 110 -7.48 11.63 -2.80
N LEU A 111 -7.03 11.52 -4.06
CA LEU A 111 -7.93 11.36 -5.21
C LEU A 111 -8.74 10.06 -5.10
N ALA A 112 -8.12 8.96 -4.72
CA ALA A 112 -8.81 7.68 -4.53
C ALA A 112 -9.88 7.76 -3.44
N ILE A 113 -9.62 8.45 -2.33
CA ILE A 113 -10.61 8.68 -1.27
C ILE A 113 -11.80 9.48 -1.80
N ASN A 114 -11.55 10.59 -2.51
CA ASN A 114 -12.60 11.42 -3.09
C ASN A 114 -13.46 10.63 -4.10
N GLU A 115 -12.85 9.85 -4.94
CA GLU A 115 -13.56 9.00 -5.91
C GLU A 115 -14.34 7.88 -5.21
N TYR A 116 -13.82 7.28 -4.14
CA TYR A 116 -14.54 6.29 -3.34
C TYR A 116 -15.81 6.90 -2.70
N GLU A 117 -15.69 8.10 -2.15
CA GLU A 117 -16.85 8.84 -1.61
C GLU A 117 -17.86 9.22 -2.70
N ARG A 118 -17.39 9.65 -3.86
CA ARG A 118 -18.26 10.06 -4.98
C ARG A 118 -19.02 8.89 -5.59
N THR A 119 -18.35 7.74 -5.77
CA THR A 119 -18.92 6.59 -6.48
C THR A 119 -19.74 5.66 -5.60
N GLN A 120 -19.53 5.70 -4.29
CA GLN A 120 -20.16 4.79 -3.31
C GLN A 120 -19.99 3.30 -3.71
N CYS A 121 -18.86 2.97 -4.33
CA CYS A 121 -18.54 1.61 -4.75
C CYS A 121 -18.17 0.71 -3.56
N ASP A 122 -18.23 -0.60 -3.74
CA ASP A 122 -17.78 -1.57 -2.74
C ASP A 122 -16.26 -1.55 -2.62
N ILE A 123 -15.59 -1.48 -3.77
CA ILE A 123 -14.12 -1.48 -3.88
C ILE A 123 -13.73 -0.39 -4.88
N LEU A 124 -12.80 0.46 -4.50
CA LEU A 124 -12.06 1.31 -5.44
C LEU A 124 -10.65 0.79 -5.59
N THR A 125 -10.15 0.78 -6.81
CA THR A 125 -8.74 0.47 -7.10
C THR A 125 -8.25 1.22 -8.34
N ASN A 126 -6.96 1.50 -8.39
CA ASN A 126 -6.29 1.96 -9.61
C ASN A 126 -5.47 0.84 -10.29
N VAL A 127 -5.54 -0.39 -9.75
CA VAL A 127 -4.93 -1.59 -10.33
C VAL A 127 -6.02 -2.42 -11.00
N PRO A 128 -6.09 -2.42 -12.33
CA PRO A 128 -7.15 -3.16 -13.03
C PRO A 128 -6.95 -4.67 -12.93
N ASN A 129 -8.08 -5.36 -12.80
CA ASN A 129 -8.19 -6.80 -12.97
C ASN A 129 -8.90 -7.10 -14.31
N ASP A 130 -8.61 -8.24 -14.90
CA ASP A 130 -9.40 -8.86 -16.00
C ASP A 130 -9.65 -7.95 -17.22
N GLY A 131 -8.59 -7.44 -17.83
CA GLY A 131 -8.65 -6.79 -19.14
C GLY A 131 -8.94 -5.28 -19.14
N GLU A 132 -9.14 -4.68 -17.98
CA GLU A 132 -9.21 -3.23 -17.84
C GLU A 132 -7.83 -2.59 -18.09
N LYS A 133 -7.81 -1.41 -18.72
CA LYS A 133 -6.56 -0.73 -19.07
C LYS A 133 -5.91 -0.11 -17.83
N LEU A 134 -4.67 -0.53 -17.52
CA LEU A 134 -3.80 0.13 -16.56
C LEU A 134 -3.42 1.53 -17.09
N THR A 135 -3.55 2.55 -16.25
CA THR A 135 -3.14 3.93 -16.57
C THR A 135 -2.18 4.53 -15.54
N TYR A 136 -2.15 3.98 -14.33
CA TYR A 136 -1.14 4.31 -13.33
C TYR A 136 0.07 3.38 -13.44
N PRO A 137 1.27 3.79 -13.01
CA PRO A 137 2.42 2.90 -12.97
C PRO A 137 2.26 1.88 -11.84
N ARG A 138 2.83 0.70 -11.99
CA ARG A 138 2.99 -0.23 -10.86
C ARG A 138 3.87 0.42 -9.80
N GLY A 139 3.43 0.33 -8.52
CA GLY A 139 4.07 1.01 -7.39
C GLY A 139 3.36 2.29 -6.95
N MET A 140 2.23 2.63 -7.61
CA MET A 140 1.28 3.65 -7.18
C MET A 140 -0.08 3.01 -6.82
N ASP A 141 -0.03 1.76 -6.34
CA ASP A 141 -1.20 0.90 -6.17
C ASP A 141 -1.98 1.29 -4.91
N VAL A 142 -3.27 1.57 -5.08
CA VAL A 142 -4.21 1.93 -4.01
C VAL A 142 -5.48 1.10 -4.16
N GLU A 143 -5.90 0.47 -3.06
CA GLU A 143 -7.19 -0.21 -2.97
C GLU A 143 -7.95 0.30 -1.75
N ILE A 144 -9.24 0.64 -1.91
CA ILE A 144 -10.11 1.13 -0.83
C ILE A 144 -11.33 0.25 -0.70
N PHE A 145 -11.65 -0.17 0.51
CA PHE A 145 -12.82 -0.97 0.84
C PHE A 145 -13.20 -0.83 2.33
N SER A 146 -14.44 -1.17 2.67
CA SER A 146 -14.93 -1.04 4.04
C SER A 146 -14.39 -2.15 4.96
N MET A 147 -14.35 -1.89 6.28
CA MET A 147 -14.08 -2.91 7.30
C MET A 147 -15.05 -4.09 7.21
N LYS A 148 -16.31 -3.84 6.86
CA LYS A 148 -17.33 -4.88 6.68
C LYS A 148 -16.94 -5.87 5.57
N LEU A 149 -16.40 -5.39 4.47
CA LEU A 149 -15.91 -6.25 3.38
C LEU A 149 -14.66 -7.04 3.77
N LEU A 150 -13.76 -6.42 4.52
CA LEU A 150 -12.58 -7.11 5.05
C LEU A 150 -12.98 -8.24 6.01
N GLU A 151 -13.97 -7.99 6.86
CA GLU A 151 -14.52 -9.00 7.78
C GLU A 151 -15.20 -10.15 7.02
N ASP A 152 -16.00 -9.84 5.98
CA ASP A 152 -16.60 -10.85 5.11
C ASP A 152 -15.53 -11.72 4.43
N ALA A 153 -14.47 -11.11 3.92
CA ALA A 153 -13.35 -11.84 3.35
C ALA A 153 -12.64 -12.72 4.40
N PHE A 154 -12.39 -12.19 5.59
CA PHE A 154 -11.70 -12.91 6.64
C PHE A 154 -12.43 -14.21 7.02
N PHE A 155 -13.76 -14.18 7.14
CA PHE A 155 -14.55 -15.35 7.54
C PHE A 155 -14.84 -16.33 6.41
N ASN A 156 -14.82 -15.89 5.14
CA ASN A 156 -15.29 -16.70 4.02
C ASN A 156 -14.22 -17.01 2.95
N ALA A 157 -13.04 -16.39 3.00
CA ALA A 157 -11.95 -16.71 2.07
C ALA A 157 -11.26 -18.01 2.49
N GLU A 158 -11.37 -19.04 1.65
CA GLU A 158 -10.83 -20.39 1.92
C GLU A 158 -9.52 -20.66 1.15
N LYS A 159 -9.36 -20.02 -0.03
CA LYS A 159 -8.21 -20.31 -0.88
C LYS A 159 -6.94 -19.65 -0.34
N LYS A 160 -5.83 -20.38 -0.35
CA LYS A 160 -4.53 -19.89 0.11
C LYS A 160 -4.17 -18.54 -0.53
N TYR A 161 -4.36 -18.41 -1.84
CA TYR A 161 -4.04 -17.20 -2.56
C TYR A 161 -4.91 -15.99 -2.14
N GLU A 162 -6.17 -16.21 -1.74
CA GLU A 162 -7.06 -15.16 -1.22
C GLU A 162 -6.60 -14.68 0.16
N ARG A 163 -6.10 -15.61 1.00
CA ARG A 163 -5.53 -15.31 2.30
C ARG A 163 -4.21 -14.57 2.20
N GLU A 164 -3.40 -14.88 1.19
CA GLU A 164 -2.09 -14.26 0.95
C GLU A 164 -2.22 -12.86 0.33
N HIS A 165 -3.16 -12.65 -0.59
CA HIS A 165 -3.27 -11.39 -1.35
C HIS A 165 -4.37 -10.45 -0.88
N VAL A 166 -5.15 -10.81 0.15
CA VAL A 166 -6.16 -10.01 0.85
C VAL A 166 -7.42 -9.74 0.03
N THR A 167 -7.30 -9.12 -1.13
CA THR A 167 -8.43 -8.58 -1.90
C THR A 167 -9.05 -9.51 -2.95
N PRO A 168 -8.43 -10.62 -3.42
CA PRO A 168 -9.02 -11.45 -4.46
C PRO A 168 -10.40 -12.03 -4.13
N TYR A 169 -10.67 -12.34 -2.86
CA TYR A 169 -12.00 -12.76 -2.42
C TYR A 169 -13.03 -11.65 -2.66
N LEU A 170 -12.67 -10.40 -2.36
CA LEU A 170 -13.55 -9.25 -2.53
C LEU A 170 -13.93 -9.05 -4.00
N TYR A 171 -12.94 -9.08 -4.90
CA TYR A 171 -13.18 -8.95 -6.35
C TYR A 171 -14.08 -10.05 -6.90
N ARG A 172 -13.92 -11.29 -6.43
CA ARG A 172 -14.74 -12.42 -6.87
C ARG A 172 -16.21 -12.30 -6.45
N ASN A 173 -16.49 -11.65 -5.30
CA ASN A 173 -17.82 -11.64 -4.67
C ASN A 173 -18.53 -10.28 -4.74
N LYS A 174 -17.90 -9.24 -5.29
CA LYS A 174 -18.49 -7.90 -5.41
C LYS A 174 -18.54 -7.45 -6.86
N ASN A 175 -19.68 -6.88 -7.23
CA ASN A 175 -19.93 -6.42 -8.59
C ASN A 175 -19.74 -4.91 -8.76
N ASN A 176 -19.67 -4.14 -7.65
CA ASN A 176 -19.52 -2.69 -7.67
C ASN A 176 -18.06 -2.30 -7.42
N VAL A 177 -17.19 -2.59 -8.40
CA VAL A 177 -15.77 -2.20 -8.38
C VAL A 177 -15.59 -0.97 -9.26
N TYR A 178 -15.01 0.09 -8.69
CA TYR A 178 -14.63 1.28 -9.45
C TYR A 178 -13.13 1.26 -9.76
N TYR A 179 -12.80 1.25 -11.04
CA TYR A 179 -11.41 1.32 -11.52
C TYR A 179 -11.03 2.78 -11.79
N MET A 180 -10.31 3.39 -10.85
CA MET A 180 -9.81 4.75 -10.99
C MET A 180 -8.74 4.82 -12.08
N ARG A 181 -8.89 5.76 -13.02
CA ARG A 181 -7.97 5.95 -14.15
C ARG A 181 -7.33 7.32 -14.12
N SER A 182 -6.07 7.39 -14.50
CA SER A 182 -5.39 8.65 -14.77
C SER A 182 -5.76 9.18 -16.17
N ALA A 183 -5.88 10.50 -16.28
CA ALA A 183 -6.10 11.16 -17.58
C ALA A 183 -4.91 10.98 -18.53
N LYS A 184 -3.68 10.96 -18.00
CA LYS A 184 -2.44 10.66 -18.74
C LYS A 184 -2.05 9.21 -18.47
N ASP A 185 -1.61 8.50 -19.48
CA ASP A 185 -1.19 7.11 -19.38
C ASP A 185 0.26 7.01 -18.88
N TYR A 186 0.41 6.53 -17.64
CA TYR A 186 1.71 6.30 -16.98
C TYR A 186 2.04 4.81 -16.87
N SER A 187 1.25 3.92 -17.47
CA SER A 187 1.39 2.47 -17.34
C SER A 187 2.75 1.90 -17.77
N LYS A 188 3.48 2.67 -18.60
CA LYS A 188 4.83 2.30 -19.04
C LYS A 188 5.88 2.34 -17.94
N TYR A 189 5.63 3.06 -16.85
CA TYR A 189 6.57 3.17 -15.74
C TYR A 189 6.35 2.03 -14.73
N ARG A 190 7.45 1.60 -14.13
CA ARG A 190 7.47 0.61 -13.06
C ARG A 190 8.21 1.20 -11.87
N LEU A 191 7.46 1.45 -10.78
CA LEU A 191 7.93 2.14 -9.57
C LEU A 191 7.78 1.26 -8.31
N THR A 192 7.47 -0.04 -8.51
CA THR A 192 7.43 -1.03 -7.44
C THR A 192 8.81 -1.62 -7.18
N LEU A 193 9.11 -1.95 -5.94
CA LEU A 193 10.37 -2.52 -5.48
C LEU A 193 10.30 -4.04 -5.39
N ASP A 194 10.74 -4.75 -6.41
CA ASP A 194 10.71 -6.22 -6.44
C ASP A 194 12.06 -6.87 -6.74
N THR A 195 12.88 -6.21 -7.55
CA THR A 195 14.17 -6.70 -8.02
C THR A 195 15.28 -5.70 -7.73
N GLN A 196 16.53 -6.09 -8.00
CA GLN A 196 17.69 -5.19 -7.85
C GLN A 196 17.60 -4.00 -8.83
N GLU A 197 17.11 -4.25 -10.04
CA GLU A 197 16.93 -3.19 -11.05
C GLU A 197 15.86 -2.19 -10.61
N ASP A 198 14.76 -2.66 -9.99
CA ASP A 198 13.73 -1.78 -9.41
C ASP A 198 14.36 -0.89 -8.31
N LEU A 199 15.21 -1.47 -7.45
CA LEU A 199 15.90 -0.73 -6.39
C LEU A 199 16.76 0.39 -6.96
N GLU A 200 17.56 0.10 -7.99
CA GLU A 200 18.43 1.10 -8.63
C GLU A 200 17.62 2.25 -9.24
N VAL A 201 16.48 1.95 -9.86
CA VAL A 201 15.58 2.97 -10.41
C VAL A 201 15.00 3.84 -9.29
N ILE A 202 14.51 3.23 -8.20
CA ILE A 202 13.94 3.96 -7.05
C ILE A 202 14.99 4.86 -6.40
N ILE A 203 16.22 4.36 -6.18
CA ILE A 203 17.33 5.15 -5.64
C ILE A 203 17.61 6.37 -6.54
N ARG A 204 17.75 6.16 -7.84
CA ARG A 204 18.02 7.26 -8.79
C ARG A 204 16.90 8.31 -8.78
N ILE A 205 15.64 7.91 -8.67
CA ILE A 205 14.52 8.84 -8.56
C ILE A 205 14.66 9.67 -7.29
N ILE A 206 14.87 9.02 -6.14
CA ILE A 206 15.00 9.72 -4.85
C ILE A 206 16.20 10.66 -4.84
N ASP A 207 17.33 10.28 -5.44
CA ASP A 207 18.55 11.09 -5.49
C ASP A 207 18.40 12.32 -6.39
N ASN A 208 17.67 12.19 -7.51
CA ASN A 208 17.55 13.26 -8.49
C ASN A 208 16.42 14.25 -8.20
N ILE A 209 15.26 13.78 -7.73
CA ILE A 209 14.08 14.63 -7.53
C ILE A 209 13.60 14.69 -6.08
N GLY A 210 14.07 13.79 -5.24
CA GLY A 210 13.74 13.81 -3.82
C GLY A 210 14.45 14.96 -3.12
N ASP A 211 13.71 16.00 -2.75
CA ASP A 211 14.18 17.04 -1.82
C ASP A 211 14.18 16.50 -0.36
N ASP A 212 14.67 17.31 0.58
CA ASP A 212 14.73 16.93 2.00
C ASP A 212 13.33 16.61 2.58
N ASN A 213 12.29 17.14 1.98
CA ASN A 213 10.90 16.95 2.40
C ASN A 213 10.19 15.83 1.64
N ASN A 214 10.81 15.19 0.63
CA ASN A 214 10.17 14.21 -0.27
C ASN A 214 8.89 14.76 -0.92
N ASP A 215 8.91 16.02 -1.35
CA ASP A 215 7.76 16.72 -1.90
C ASP A 215 7.77 16.71 -3.43
N PHE A 216 7.47 15.54 -3.99
CA PHE A 216 7.31 15.31 -5.42
C PHE A 216 6.09 14.44 -5.69
N ASN A 217 5.58 14.48 -6.90
CA ASN A 217 4.40 13.72 -7.34
C ASN A 217 4.73 12.86 -8.57
N LEU A 218 3.72 12.13 -9.08
CA LEU A 218 3.91 11.25 -10.23
C LEU A 218 4.33 12.00 -11.51
N ASN A 219 3.93 13.27 -11.71
CA ASN A 219 4.38 14.03 -12.87
C ASN A 219 5.86 14.34 -12.79
N ASP A 220 6.34 14.71 -11.60
CA ASP A 220 7.77 15.02 -11.38
C ASP A 220 8.67 13.79 -11.64
N ILE A 221 8.13 12.57 -11.43
CA ILE A 221 8.84 11.32 -11.77
C ILE A 221 8.82 11.05 -13.29
N ALA A 222 7.76 11.48 -13.97
CA ALA A 222 7.52 11.13 -15.38
C ALA A 222 8.15 12.10 -16.39
N ASP A 223 8.45 13.31 -15.97
CA ASP A 223 9.08 14.39 -16.75
C ASP A 223 10.60 14.30 -16.70
#